data_8a92b1881776e6b003a7b1e59b325d51
#
_entry.id   8a92b1881776e6b003a7b1e59b325d51
#
_cell.length_a   1.000
_cell.length_b   1.000
_cell.length_c   1.000
_cell.angle_alpha   90.00
_cell.angle_beta   90.00
_cell.angle_gamma   90.00
#
_symmetry.space_group_name_H-M   'P 1'
#
loop_
_entity.id
_entity.type
_entity.pdbx_description
1 polymer ?
#
loop_
_entity_poly.entity_id
_entity_poly.type
_entity_poly.pdbx_seq_one_letter_code
_entity_poly.pdbx_strand_id
1 'polypeptide(L)'
;VEPGAEDVDPVKLVIAGNNNFGVAGGDRILTANNTGADLVVLAAINFKSPTCFIALKKSNILTPKEFENKTVGVMTGNNTEYVYRSLVSKAGLDAKKIREIEAPFDLATFITGTYDVRPAFAYDEPVSLDLQNIAYTTVKPEDYGVNFIGPVLFAKRSYVEKNKIIVQSFI
;
A
#
# COMPACT_ATOMS: atom_id res chain seq x y z
N VAL A 1 0.64 -21.77 2.05
CA VAL A 1 0.63 -20.31 1.94
C VAL A 1 1.93 -19.90 1.27
N GLU A 2 1.83 -19.18 0.16
CA GLU A 2 2.99 -18.56 -0.48
C GLU A 2 3.21 -17.19 0.14
N PRO A 3 4.44 -16.88 0.59
CA PRO A 3 4.75 -15.54 1.08
C PRO A 3 4.69 -14.52 -0.05
N GLY A 4 4.34 -13.29 0.28
CA GLY A 4 4.48 -12.16 -0.65
C GLY A 4 5.95 -11.88 -0.93
N ALA A 5 6.24 -11.41 -2.15
CA ALA A 5 7.55 -10.91 -2.56
C ALA A 5 7.33 -9.78 -3.59
N GLU A 6 8.39 -9.04 -3.91
CA GLU A 6 8.31 -7.91 -4.85
C GLU A 6 7.77 -8.30 -6.23
N ASP A 7 8.12 -9.49 -6.69
CA ASP A 7 7.76 -10.05 -7.99
C ASP A 7 6.48 -10.92 -7.96
N VAL A 8 5.88 -11.12 -6.77
CA VAL A 8 4.69 -11.93 -6.59
C VAL A 8 3.43 -11.06 -6.62
N ASP A 9 2.64 -11.20 -7.67
CA ASP A 9 1.34 -10.56 -7.77
C ASP A 9 0.20 -11.54 -7.40
N PRO A 10 -0.37 -11.45 -6.19
CA PRO A 10 -1.39 -12.39 -5.72
C PRO A 10 -2.68 -12.32 -6.57
N VAL A 11 -2.98 -11.16 -7.18
CA VAL A 11 -4.15 -11.02 -8.05
C VAL A 11 -3.97 -11.84 -9.32
N LYS A 12 -2.80 -11.76 -9.95
CA LYS A 12 -2.47 -12.56 -11.14
C LYS A 12 -2.47 -14.06 -10.84
N LEU A 13 -1.91 -14.48 -9.70
CA LEU A 13 -1.87 -15.88 -9.30
C LEU A 13 -3.27 -16.47 -9.11
N VAL A 14 -4.18 -15.73 -8.48
CA VAL A 14 -5.58 -16.16 -8.32
C VAL A 14 -6.32 -16.18 -9.66
N ILE A 15 -6.12 -15.16 -10.51
CA ILE A 15 -6.72 -15.13 -11.87
C ILE A 15 -6.23 -16.30 -12.72
N ALA A 16 -4.96 -16.64 -12.64
CA ALA A 16 -4.38 -17.78 -13.36
C ALA A 16 -4.85 -19.14 -12.80
N GLY A 17 -5.40 -19.17 -11.58
CA GLY A 17 -5.82 -20.40 -10.91
C GLY A 17 -4.68 -21.15 -10.21
N ASN A 18 -3.51 -20.52 -10.08
CA ASN A 18 -2.39 -21.09 -9.35
C ASN A 18 -2.68 -21.10 -7.84
N ASN A 19 -3.39 -20.09 -7.35
CA ASN A 19 -3.85 -19.97 -5.97
C ASN A 19 -5.37 -19.82 -5.91
N ASN A 20 -5.99 -20.42 -4.89
CA ASN A 20 -7.43 -20.35 -4.70
C ASN A 20 -7.85 -19.06 -3.99
N PHE A 21 -7.00 -18.58 -3.07
CA PHE A 21 -7.19 -17.37 -2.29
C PHE A 21 -6.00 -16.45 -2.46
N GLY A 22 -6.24 -15.16 -2.32
CA GLY A 22 -5.19 -14.14 -2.32
C GLY A 22 -5.49 -13.04 -1.31
N VAL A 23 -4.45 -12.32 -0.92
CA VAL A 23 -4.55 -11.10 -0.11
C VAL A 23 -3.94 -9.96 -0.91
N ALA A 24 -4.71 -8.89 -1.12
CA ALA A 24 -4.27 -7.68 -1.81
C ALA A 24 -5.10 -6.47 -1.36
N GLY A 25 -4.69 -5.26 -1.71
CA GLY A 25 -5.50 -4.06 -1.50
C GLY A 25 -6.84 -4.14 -2.23
N GLY A 26 -7.92 -3.65 -1.60
CA GLY A 26 -9.25 -3.69 -2.20
C GLY A 26 -9.36 -2.94 -3.54
N ASP A 27 -8.57 -1.89 -3.72
CA ASP A 27 -8.42 -1.13 -4.98
C ASP A 27 -7.92 -2.00 -6.13
N ARG A 28 -7.00 -2.92 -5.87
CA ARG A 28 -6.48 -3.87 -6.86
C ARG A 28 -7.54 -4.84 -7.35
N ILE A 29 -8.44 -5.27 -6.45
CA ILE A 29 -9.56 -6.14 -6.81
C ILE A 29 -10.55 -5.39 -7.70
N LEU A 30 -10.86 -4.12 -7.38
CA LEU A 30 -11.71 -3.29 -8.23
C LEU A 30 -11.10 -3.08 -9.62
N THR A 31 -9.80 -2.76 -9.68
CA THR A 31 -9.09 -2.58 -10.96
C THR A 31 -9.09 -3.86 -11.79
N ALA A 32 -8.82 -5.02 -11.17
CA ALA A 32 -8.85 -6.30 -11.87
C ALA A 32 -10.25 -6.65 -12.40
N ASN A 33 -11.29 -6.39 -11.60
CA ASN A 33 -12.67 -6.63 -12.02
C ASN A 33 -13.09 -5.72 -13.18
N ASN A 34 -12.63 -4.47 -13.23
CA ASN A 34 -12.86 -3.59 -14.37
C ASN A 34 -12.25 -4.11 -15.69
N THR A 35 -11.25 -4.99 -15.58
CA THR A 35 -10.64 -5.68 -16.74
C THR A 35 -11.15 -7.11 -16.94
N GLY A 36 -12.22 -7.49 -16.24
CA GLY A 36 -12.94 -8.75 -16.45
C GLY A 36 -12.49 -9.93 -15.59
N ALA A 37 -11.81 -9.69 -14.46
CA ALA A 37 -11.24 -10.76 -13.63
C ALA A 37 -12.24 -11.56 -12.79
N ASP A 38 -13.45 -11.11 -12.55
CA ASP A 38 -14.51 -11.72 -11.75
C ASP A 38 -14.04 -12.27 -10.37
N LEU A 39 -13.43 -11.37 -9.60
CA LEU A 39 -12.96 -11.63 -8.24
C LEU A 39 -14.00 -11.21 -7.21
N VAL A 40 -14.05 -11.93 -6.08
CA VAL A 40 -14.94 -11.65 -4.94
C VAL A 40 -14.11 -11.43 -3.70
N VAL A 41 -14.40 -10.34 -3.00
CA VAL A 41 -13.86 -10.08 -1.65
C VAL A 41 -14.64 -10.94 -0.66
N LEU A 42 -13.90 -11.69 0.16
CA LEU A 42 -14.45 -12.61 1.16
C LEU A 42 -14.41 -11.99 2.56
N ALA A 43 -13.33 -11.31 2.89
CA ALA A 43 -13.15 -10.62 4.17
C ALA A 43 -12.22 -9.42 4.03
N ALA A 44 -12.43 -8.39 4.86
CA ALA A 44 -11.47 -7.31 5.04
C ALA A 44 -10.53 -7.67 6.20
N ILE A 45 -9.22 -7.67 5.93
CA ILE A 45 -8.21 -7.86 6.97
C ILE A 45 -8.06 -6.54 7.75
N ASN A 46 -7.99 -5.43 7.02
CA ASN A 46 -8.01 -4.11 7.60
C ASN A 46 -9.09 -3.26 6.91
N PHE A 47 -9.99 -2.67 7.69
CA PHE A 47 -11.04 -1.79 7.16
C PHE A 47 -10.49 -0.46 6.62
N LYS A 48 -9.33 -0.04 7.12
CA LYS A 48 -8.59 1.12 6.63
C LYS A 48 -7.22 0.69 6.11
N SER A 49 -6.76 1.36 5.06
CA SER A 49 -5.40 1.16 4.58
C SER A 49 -4.40 1.54 5.68
N PRO A 50 -3.43 0.69 5.98
CA PRO A 50 -2.36 1.02 6.91
C PRO A 50 -1.29 1.92 6.30
N THR A 51 -1.46 2.33 5.04
CA THR A 51 -0.47 3.17 4.34
C THR A 51 -0.34 4.53 5.03
N CYS A 52 0.88 4.88 5.33
CA CYS A 52 1.28 6.20 5.80
C CYS A 52 2.52 6.66 5.02
N PHE A 53 2.90 7.91 5.21
CA PHE A 53 4.16 8.45 4.67
C PHE A 53 5.03 8.87 5.84
N ILE A 54 6.27 8.38 5.86
CA ILE A 54 7.23 8.69 6.92
C ILE A 54 8.35 9.58 6.38
N ALA A 55 8.83 10.46 7.24
CA ALA A 55 10.02 11.28 7.01
C ALA A 55 10.92 11.24 8.24
N LEU A 56 12.23 11.30 8.06
CA LEU A 56 13.12 11.42 9.21
C LEU A 56 12.82 12.72 9.97
N LYS A 57 12.81 12.67 11.30
CA LYS A 57 12.42 13.83 12.13
C LYS A 57 13.23 15.10 11.80
N LYS A 58 14.51 14.94 11.41
CA LYS A 58 15.38 16.06 10.98
C LYS A 58 14.87 16.79 9.74
N SER A 59 14.04 16.17 8.89
CA SER A 59 13.49 16.78 7.68
C SER A 59 12.32 17.72 7.97
N ASN A 60 11.78 17.70 9.19
CA ASN A 60 10.67 18.53 9.69
C ASN A 60 9.43 18.51 8.77
N ILE A 61 9.10 17.33 8.23
CA ILE A 61 7.92 17.10 7.38
C ILE A 61 6.81 16.56 8.25
N LEU A 62 5.76 17.34 8.48
CA LEU A 62 4.62 17.02 9.35
C LEU A 62 3.31 16.93 8.59
N THR A 63 3.23 17.57 7.42
CA THR A 63 2.03 17.64 6.58
C THR A 63 2.36 17.30 5.13
N PRO A 64 1.38 16.92 4.30
CA PRO A 64 1.63 16.68 2.87
C PRO A 64 2.17 17.91 2.15
N LYS A 65 1.81 19.12 2.58
CA LYS A 65 2.25 20.37 1.92
C LYS A 65 3.76 20.51 1.89
N GLU A 66 4.44 19.94 2.86
CA GLU A 66 5.89 19.95 2.97
C GLU A 66 6.59 18.94 2.05
N PHE A 67 5.81 18.14 1.27
CA PHE A 67 6.38 17.29 0.21
C PHE A 67 6.83 18.12 -1.00
N GLU A 68 6.27 19.33 -1.20
CA GLU A 68 6.75 20.23 -2.25
C GLU A 68 8.21 20.61 -2.02
N ASN A 69 9.00 20.59 -3.09
CA ASN A 69 10.46 20.80 -3.11
C ASN A 69 11.27 19.72 -2.35
N LYS A 70 10.67 18.55 -2.12
CA LYS A 70 11.30 17.37 -1.52
C LYS A 70 11.40 16.22 -2.50
N THR A 71 12.24 15.26 -2.16
CA THR A 71 12.32 13.99 -2.87
C THR A 71 11.43 12.97 -2.17
N VAL A 72 10.42 12.49 -2.89
CA VAL A 72 9.48 11.48 -2.41
C VAL A 72 9.79 10.15 -3.09
N GLY A 73 9.98 9.12 -2.28
CA GLY A 73 10.06 7.76 -2.77
C GLY A 73 8.66 7.25 -3.16
N VAL A 74 8.56 6.63 -4.32
CA VAL A 74 7.32 6.01 -4.84
C VAL A 74 7.63 4.56 -5.17
N MET A 75 6.72 3.66 -4.83
CA MET A 75 6.79 2.25 -5.23
C MET A 75 5.83 2.04 -6.39
N THR A 76 6.34 2.17 -7.60
CA THR A 76 5.54 2.15 -8.83
C THR A 76 4.76 0.84 -8.99
N GLY A 77 3.47 0.94 -9.30
CA GLY A 77 2.58 -0.21 -9.44
C GLY A 77 2.12 -0.83 -8.12
N ASN A 78 2.59 -0.32 -6.99
CA ASN A 78 2.16 -0.77 -5.66
C ASN A 78 0.91 0.01 -5.21
N ASN A 79 0.14 -0.55 -4.28
CA ASN A 79 -1.01 0.10 -3.66
C ASN A 79 -0.65 1.47 -3.03
N THR A 80 0.53 1.59 -2.45
CA THR A 80 1.00 2.85 -1.85
C THR A 80 1.12 3.99 -2.85
N GLU A 81 1.36 3.71 -4.14
CA GLU A 81 1.38 4.74 -5.19
C GLU A 81 -0.01 5.36 -5.37
N TYR A 82 -1.08 4.55 -5.42
CA TYR A 82 -2.44 5.08 -5.56
C TYR A 82 -2.83 5.98 -4.38
N VAL A 83 -2.44 5.56 -3.17
CA VAL A 83 -2.65 6.36 -1.96
C VAL A 83 -1.87 7.68 -2.03
N TYR A 84 -0.62 7.64 -2.47
CA TYR A 84 0.22 8.82 -2.68
C TYR A 84 -0.39 9.78 -3.69
N ARG A 85 -0.75 9.30 -4.89
CA ARG A 85 -1.38 10.13 -5.94
C ARG A 85 -2.67 10.79 -5.43
N SER A 86 -3.48 10.03 -4.69
CA SER A 86 -4.69 10.55 -4.07
C SER A 86 -4.40 11.61 -3.02
N LEU A 87 -3.36 11.44 -2.20
CA LEU A 87 -2.94 12.41 -1.21
C LEU A 87 -2.45 13.71 -1.87
N VAL A 88 -1.60 13.62 -2.89
CA VAL A 88 -1.12 14.77 -3.67
C VAL A 88 -2.30 15.57 -4.22
N SER A 89 -3.28 14.89 -4.83
CA SER A 89 -4.48 15.52 -5.39
C SER A 89 -5.36 16.15 -4.30
N LYS A 90 -5.69 15.42 -3.24
CA LYS A 90 -6.58 15.88 -2.16
C LYS A 90 -6.01 17.02 -1.35
N ALA A 91 -4.71 17.01 -1.08
CA ALA A 91 -4.02 18.07 -0.35
C ALA A 91 -3.67 19.28 -1.23
N GLY A 92 -4.03 19.25 -2.51
CA GLY A 92 -3.80 20.36 -3.45
C GLY A 92 -2.32 20.66 -3.68
N LEU A 93 -1.48 19.62 -3.75
CA LEU A 93 -0.05 19.78 -3.98
C LEU A 93 0.23 19.99 -5.47
N ASP A 94 1.24 20.80 -5.77
CA ASP A 94 1.79 20.89 -7.12
C ASP A 94 2.77 19.74 -7.36
N ALA A 95 2.32 18.70 -8.05
CA ALA A 95 3.13 17.53 -8.35
C ALA A 95 4.44 17.87 -9.09
N LYS A 96 4.48 18.99 -9.84
CA LYS A 96 5.70 19.44 -10.55
C LYS A 96 6.80 19.91 -9.60
N LYS A 97 6.44 20.25 -8.37
CA LYS A 97 7.38 20.65 -7.32
C LYS A 97 7.88 19.47 -6.49
N ILE A 98 7.40 18.27 -6.73
CA ILE A 98 7.82 17.08 -6.01
C ILE A 98 8.77 16.29 -6.91
N ARG A 99 9.96 16.01 -6.41
CA ARG A 99 10.88 15.10 -7.09
C ARG A 99 10.55 13.67 -6.69
N GLU A 100 10.11 12.86 -7.63
CA GLU A 100 9.82 11.46 -7.37
C GLU A 100 11.00 10.58 -7.78
N ILE A 101 11.26 9.56 -6.96
CA ILE A 101 12.22 8.49 -7.27
C ILE A 101 11.59 7.14 -6.95
N GLU A 102 12.05 6.09 -7.62
CA GLU A 102 11.66 4.73 -7.23
C GLU A 102 12.25 4.40 -5.87
N ALA A 103 11.41 4.01 -4.92
CA ALA A 103 11.84 3.65 -3.56
C ALA A 103 12.04 2.13 -3.46
N PRO A 104 13.21 1.67 -3.02
CA PRO A 104 13.44 0.25 -2.75
C PRO A 104 12.66 -0.19 -1.50
N PHE A 105 12.43 -1.49 -1.36
CA PHE A 105 11.72 -2.04 -0.20
C PHE A 105 12.50 -1.88 1.10
N ASP A 106 13.84 -1.91 1.05
CA ASP A 106 14.66 -1.73 2.24
C ASP A 106 14.62 -0.30 2.79
N LEU A 107 14.85 -0.16 4.08
CA LEU A 107 14.89 1.14 4.77
C LEU A 107 16.24 1.85 4.67
N ALA A 108 17.30 1.16 4.25
CA ALA A 108 18.66 1.69 4.35
C ALA A 108 18.84 3.00 3.56
N THR A 109 18.34 3.05 2.33
CA THR A 109 18.40 4.23 1.47
C THR A 109 17.60 5.42 2.02
N PHE A 110 16.49 5.14 2.71
CA PHE A 110 15.69 6.16 3.40
C PHE A 110 16.45 6.68 4.64
N ILE A 111 16.98 5.78 5.47
CA ILE A 111 17.73 6.15 6.70
C ILE A 111 18.96 7.00 6.37
N THR A 112 19.64 6.71 5.27
CA THR A 112 20.79 7.50 4.80
C THR A 112 20.39 8.87 4.24
N GLY A 113 19.09 9.10 3.98
CA GLY A 113 18.57 10.37 3.49
C GLY A 113 18.68 10.54 1.97
N THR A 114 18.70 9.45 1.22
CA THR A 114 18.65 9.48 -0.25
C THR A 114 17.39 10.16 -0.78
N TYR A 115 16.30 10.06 -0.02
CA TYR A 115 15.05 10.77 -0.25
C TYR A 115 14.38 11.15 1.07
N ASP A 116 13.48 12.13 1.05
CA ASP A 116 12.95 12.79 2.23
C ASP A 116 11.71 12.08 2.79
N VAL A 117 10.86 11.53 1.91
CA VAL A 117 9.57 10.93 2.26
C VAL A 117 9.47 9.52 1.70
N ARG A 118 9.05 8.57 2.54
CA ARG A 118 8.85 7.18 2.17
C ARG A 118 7.40 6.76 2.40
N PRO A 119 6.75 6.03 1.46
CA PRO A 119 5.55 5.27 1.77
C PRO A 119 5.89 4.13 2.73
N ALA A 120 4.99 3.85 3.66
CA ALA A 120 5.19 2.86 4.70
C ALA A 120 3.84 2.25 5.11
N PHE A 121 3.89 1.10 5.76
CA PHE A 121 2.76 0.55 6.49
C PHE A 121 2.94 0.82 8.00
N ALA A 122 1.93 1.39 8.64
CA ALA A 122 2.00 1.85 10.02
C ALA A 122 2.43 0.79 11.04
N TYR A 123 2.30 -0.48 10.71
CA TYR A 123 2.68 -1.61 11.55
C TYR A 123 4.02 -2.27 11.15
N ASP A 124 4.75 -1.74 10.20
CA ASP A 124 6.00 -2.32 9.68
C ASP A 124 7.17 -1.33 9.78
N GLU A 125 7.37 -0.45 8.79
CA GLU A 125 8.54 0.43 8.72
C GLU A 125 8.66 1.36 9.93
N PRO A 126 7.57 2.00 10.44
CA PRO A 126 7.63 2.77 11.69
C PRO A 126 8.15 1.94 12.87
N VAL A 127 7.66 0.70 13.03
CA VAL A 127 8.10 -0.20 14.09
C VAL A 127 9.59 -0.55 13.94
N SER A 128 10.04 -0.78 12.71
CA SER A 128 11.44 -1.05 12.40
C SER A 128 12.36 0.14 12.75
N LEU A 129 11.89 1.37 12.54
CA LEU A 129 12.62 2.60 12.94
C LEU A 129 12.65 2.77 14.45
N ASP A 130 11.52 2.50 15.14
CA ASP A 130 11.44 2.55 16.60
C ASP A 130 12.45 1.58 17.25
N LEU A 131 12.53 0.35 16.75
CA LEU A 131 13.50 -0.67 17.23
C LEU A 131 14.96 -0.23 17.03
N GLN A 132 15.23 0.60 16.02
CA GLN A 132 16.55 1.17 15.75
C GLN A 132 16.78 2.52 16.44
N ASN A 133 15.84 3.02 17.25
CA ASN A 133 15.86 4.35 17.88
C ASN A 133 16.05 5.51 16.87
N ILE A 134 15.49 5.36 15.66
CA ILE A 134 15.53 6.38 14.61
C ILE A 134 14.26 7.22 14.69
N ALA A 135 14.40 8.52 14.98
CA ALA A 135 13.27 9.42 15.09
C ALA A 135 12.72 9.82 13.71
N TYR A 136 11.41 9.71 13.56
CA TYR A 136 10.67 10.02 12.33
C TYR A 136 9.38 10.81 12.63
N THR A 137 8.75 11.28 11.58
CA THR A 137 7.40 11.85 11.57
C THR A 137 6.52 11.02 10.64
N THR A 138 5.21 11.07 10.86
CA THR A 138 4.25 10.32 10.04
C THR A 138 3.15 11.25 9.52
N VAL A 139 2.89 11.18 8.23
CA VAL A 139 1.73 11.78 7.57
C VAL A 139 0.75 10.67 7.23
N LYS A 140 -0.45 10.75 7.81
CA LYS A 140 -1.52 9.76 7.56
C LYS A 140 -2.45 10.29 6.49
N PRO A 141 -2.65 9.59 5.36
CA PRO A 141 -3.54 10.03 4.28
C PRO A 141 -4.98 10.23 4.73
N GLU A 142 -5.46 9.45 5.69
CA GLU A 142 -6.82 9.55 6.23
C GLU A 142 -7.11 10.91 6.88
N ASP A 143 -6.12 11.56 7.47
CA ASP A 143 -6.25 12.90 8.08
C ASP A 143 -6.53 13.99 7.02
N TYR A 144 -6.29 13.66 5.75
CA TYR A 144 -6.50 14.53 4.58
C TYR A 144 -7.64 14.04 3.68
N GLY A 145 -8.51 13.15 4.20
CA GLY A 145 -9.68 12.65 3.48
C GLY A 145 -9.36 11.62 2.40
N VAL A 146 -8.18 11.00 2.45
CA VAL A 146 -7.79 9.88 1.58
C VAL A 146 -8.05 8.57 2.31
N ASN A 147 -9.18 7.94 1.99
CA ASN A 147 -9.60 6.71 2.65
C ASN A 147 -9.59 5.56 1.62
N PHE A 148 -8.75 4.59 1.87
CA PHE A 148 -8.70 3.33 1.13
C PHE A 148 -9.03 2.17 2.05
N ILE A 149 -9.63 1.13 1.49
CA ILE A 149 -9.77 -0.16 2.19
C ILE A 149 -8.38 -0.81 2.21
N GLY A 150 -8.02 -1.37 3.35
CA GLY A 150 -6.78 -2.10 3.51
C GLY A 150 -6.77 -3.43 2.75
N PRO A 151 -5.83 -4.32 3.08
CA PRO A 151 -5.79 -5.65 2.52
C PRO A 151 -7.09 -6.42 2.73
N VAL A 152 -7.54 -7.10 1.68
CA VAL A 152 -8.71 -7.97 1.69
C VAL A 152 -8.32 -9.38 1.28
N LEU A 153 -8.99 -10.36 1.86
CA LEU A 153 -8.98 -11.74 1.39
C LEU A 153 -9.93 -11.84 0.20
N PHE A 154 -9.49 -12.44 -0.89
CA PHE A 154 -10.30 -12.59 -2.11
C PHE A 154 -10.07 -13.94 -2.79
N ALA A 155 -11.00 -14.30 -3.68
CA ALA A 155 -10.93 -15.49 -4.52
C ALA A 155 -11.65 -15.24 -5.86
N LYS A 156 -11.53 -16.15 -6.82
CA LYS A 156 -12.40 -16.17 -8.00
C LYS A 156 -13.85 -16.51 -7.62
N ARG A 157 -14.82 -15.81 -8.19
CA ARG A 157 -16.24 -16.11 -7.99
C ARG A 157 -16.56 -17.58 -8.32
N SER A 158 -16.05 -18.07 -9.43
CA SER A 158 -16.27 -19.46 -9.88
C SER A 158 -15.71 -20.49 -8.88
N TYR A 159 -14.61 -20.18 -8.16
CA TYR A 159 -14.08 -21.03 -7.11
C TYR A 159 -14.99 -21.03 -5.88
N VAL A 160 -15.44 -19.85 -5.46
CA VAL A 160 -16.33 -19.68 -4.30
C VAL A 160 -17.63 -20.45 -4.49
N GLU A 161 -18.25 -20.36 -5.67
CA GLU A 161 -19.49 -21.02 -5.99
C GLU A 161 -19.38 -22.55 -5.95
N LYS A 162 -18.25 -23.10 -6.42
CA LYS A 162 -17.99 -24.55 -6.46
C LYS A 162 -17.56 -25.13 -5.10
N ASN A 163 -16.99 -24.31 -4.21
CA ASN A 163 -16.32 -24.77 -3.00
C ASN A 163 -16.83 -24.06 -1.73
N LYS A 164 -18.13 -23.85 -1.62
CA LYS A 164 -18.77 -23.08 -0.52
C LYS A 164 -18.34 -23.52 0.88
N ILE A 165 -18.28 -24.84 1.11
CA ILE A 165 -17.90 -25.40 2.42
C ILE A 165 -16.44 -25.04 2.75
N ILE A 166 -15.52 -25.18 1.78
CA ILE A 166 -14.11 -24.86 1.97
C ILE A 166 -13.96 -23.36 2.26
N VAL A 167 -14.65 -22.51 1.51
CA VAL A 167 -14.59 -21.04 1.68
C VAL A 167 -15.13 -20.67 3.06
N GLN A 168 -16.26 -21.22 3.48
CA GLN A 168 -16.84 -20.96 4.81
C GLN A 168 -15.94 -21.42 5.97
N SER A 169 -15.22 -22.52 5.78
CA SER A 169 -14.28 -23.02 6.80
C SER A 169 -12.97 -22.23 6.84
N PHE A 170 -12.66 -21.49 5.78
CA PHE A 170 -11.43 -20.72 5.67
C PHE A 170 -11.58 -19.29 6.24
N ILE A 171 -12.79 -18.73 6.22
CA ILE A 171 -13.13 -17.41 6.76
C ILE A 171 -13.49 -17.51 8.25
#